data_100b5ad8a20172e1b637f6550668e0ba
#
_entry.id   100b5ad8a20172e1b637f6550668e0ba
#
_cell.length_a   1.000
_cell.length_b   1.000
_cell.length_c   1.000
_cell.angle_alpha   90.00
_cell.angle_beta   90.00
_cell.angle_gamma   90.00
#
_symmetry.space_group_name_H-M   'P 1'
#
loop_
_entity.id
_entity.type
_entity.pdbx_description
1 polymer ?
#
loop_
_entity_poly.entity_id
_entity_poly.type
_entity_poly.pdbx_seq_one_letter_code
_entity_poly.pdbx_strand_id
1 'polypeptide(L)' 'MSNKEKYKVTFIKSLAIGKEKFNENIKYSEIQEWDSIGHMTLISGLEESFSITFETDDIIDFSSFKKGQEILSKKYNINF' A
#
# COMPACT_ATOMS: atom_id res chain seq x y z
N MET A 1 10.25 11.44 -8.93
CA MET A 1 10.06 10.43 -7.87
C MET A 1 9.90 9.06 -8.51
N SER A 2 10.68 8.09 -8.05
CA SER A 2 10.55 6.73 -8.55
C SER A 2 9.24 6.10 -8.08
N ASN A 3 8.81 5.03 -8.75
CA ASN A 3 7.60 4.32 -8.32
C ASN A 3 7.77 3.73 -6.93
N LYS A 4 8.97 3.29 -6.59
CA LYS A 4 9.27 2.78 -5.25
C LYS A 4 9.06 3.85 -4.18
N GLU A 5 9.55 5.06 -4.41
CA GLU A 5 9.34 6.17 -3.48
C GLU A 5 7.88 6.59 -3.44
N LYS A 6 7.23 6.65 -4.58
CA LYS A 6 5.82 7.01 -4.66
C LYS A 6 4.96 6.03 -3.87
N TYR A 7 5.25 4.74 -3.99
CA TYR A 7 4.57 3.70 -3.22
C TYR A 7 4.75 3.91 -1.72
N LYS A 8 5.98 4.09 -1.29
CA LYS A 8 6.30 4.29 0.13
C LYS A 8 5.63 5.55 0.67
N VAL A 9 5.73 6.66 -0.03
CA VAL A 9 5.14 7.92 0.40
C VAL A 9 3.62 7.81 0.48
N THR A 10 3.00 7.21 -0.52
CA THR A 10 1.55 7.02 -0.53
C THR A 10 1.11 6.12 0.62
N PHE A 11 1.86 5.07 0.88
CA PHE A 11 1.60 4.14 1.98
C PHE A 11 1.59 4.87 3.33
N ILE A 12 2.64 5.63 3.58
CA ILE A 12 2.79 6.37 4.85
C ILE A 12 1.70 7.43 4.99
N LYS A 13 1.44 8.19 3.95
CA LYS A 13 0.42 9.24 3.98
C LYS A 13 -0.99 8.69 4.16
N SER A 14 -1.30 7.62 3.43
CA SER A 14 -2.64 7.04 3.47
C SER A 14 -2.99 6.49 4.85
N LEU A 15 -2.01 5.87 5.50
CA LEU A 15 -2.21 5.34 6.85
C LEU A 15 -2.01 6.40 7.93
N ALA A 16 -1.55 7.60 7.54
CA ALA A 16 -1.29 8.70 8.48
C ALA A 16 -0.34 8.29 9.61
N ILE A 17 0.70 7.53 9.27
CA ILE A 17 1.69 7.08 10.25
C ILE A 17 2.95 7.92 10.15
N GLY A 18 3.68 8.00 11.28
CA GLY A 18 5.00 8.63 11.29
C GLY A 18 6.03 7.69 10.67
N LYS A 19 7.13 8.25 10.22
CA LYS A 19 8.21 7.46 9.62
C LYS A 19 8.77 6.44 10.61
N GLU A 20 8.71 6.74 11.91
CA GLU A 20 9.20 5.87 12.97
C GLU A 20 8.39 4.58 13.10
N LYS A 21 7.13 4.57 12.65
CA LYS A 21 6.30 3.37 12.66
C LYS A 21 6.42 2.54 11.39
N PHE A 22 6.98 3.14 10.34
CA PHE A 22 7.10 2.45 9.07
C PHE A 22 8.35 1.59 9.03
N ASN A 23 8.21 0.37 8.52
CA ASN A 23 9.35 -0.44 8.08
C ASN A 23 8.87 -1.31 6.92
N GLU A 24 9.79 -1.81 6.12
CA GLU A 24 9.44 -2.52 4.89
C GLU A 24 8.84 -3.91 5.14
N ASN A 25 8.87 -4.37 6.38
CA ASN A 25 8.28 -5.66 6.75
C ASN A 25 6.92 -5.51 7.42
N ILE A 26 6.36 -4.29 7.43
CA ILE A 26 5.09 -4.03 8.09
C ILE A 26 3.95 -4.82 7.45
N LYS A 27 3.07 -5.36 8.29
CA LYS A 27 1.95 -6.20 7.87
C LYS A 27 0.63 -5.62 8.33
N TYR A 28 -0.43 -6.04 7.65
CA TYR A 28 -1.79 -5.64 7.99
C TYR A 28 -2.07 -5.92 9.47
N SER A 29 -2.71 -4.96 10.12
CA SER A 29 -3.10 -4.97 11.53
C SER A 29 -1.94 -5.04 12.55
N GLU A 30 -0.70 -4.95 12.08
CA GLU A 30 0.46 -4.90 12.96
C GLU A 30 0.54 -3.59 13.74
N ILE A 31 0.01 -2.52 13.15
CA ILE A 31 -0.13 -1.22 13.80
C ILE A 31 -1.61 -0.83 13.80
N GLN A 32 -1.99 0.01 14.76
CA GLN A 32 -3.37 0.42 14.93
C GLN A 32 -3.93 1.14 13.70
N GLU A 33 -3.11 1.92 13.03
CA GLU A 33 -3.51 2.69 11.86
C GLU A 33 -3.83 1.82 10.64
N TRP A 34 -3.32 0.61 10.59
CA TRP A 34 -3.59 -0.29 9.46
C TRP A 34 -4.62 -1.34 9.85
N ASP A 35 -5.83 -0.87 10.07
CA ASP A 35 -7.03 -1.68 10.29
C ASP A 35 -7.86 -1.69 9.00
N SER A 36 -9.11 -2.15 9.07
CA SER A 36 -9.98 -2.23 7.89
C SER A 36 -10.22 -0.87 7.25
N ILE A 37 -10.39 0.17 8.05
CA ILE A 37 -10.62 1.52 7.54
C ILE A 37 -9.34 2.07 6.92
N GLY A 38 -8.22 1.93 7.63
CA GLY A 38 -6.92 2.34 7.11
C GLY A 38 -6.56 1.62 5.82
N HIS A 39 -6.90 0.33 5.75
CA HIS A 39 -6.63 -0.46 4.55
C HIS A 39 -7.38 0.11 3.33
N MET A 40 -8.65 0.45 3.47
CA MET A 40 -9.41 1.02 2.35
C MET A 40 -8.89 2.41 1.96
N THR A 41 -8.46 3.20 2.93
CA THR A 41 -7.83 4.48 2.65
C THR A 41 -6.52 4.29 1.86
N LEU A 42 -5.73 3.29 2.25
CA LEU A 42 -4.49 2.94 1.55
C LEU A 42 -4.78 2.51 0.12
N ILE A 43 -5.75 1.64 -0.08
CA ILE A 43 -6.13 1.17 -1.42
C ILE A 43 -6.54 2.36 -2.30
N SER A 44 -7.39 3.25 -1.78
CA SER A 44 -7.81 4.44 -2.52
C SER A 44 -6.64 5.35 -2.87
N GLY A 45 -5.71 5.53 -1.94
CA GLY A 45 -4.53 6.34 -2.19
C GLY A 45 -3.64 5.77 -3.28
N LEU A 46 -3.47 4.45 -3.29
CA LEU A 46 -2.67 3.79 -4.31
C LEU A 46 -3.34 3.83 -5.67
N GLU A 47 -4.66 3.66 -5.71
CA GLU A 47 -5.42 3.79 -6.96
C GLU A 47 -5.23 5.16 -7.58
N GLU A 48 -5.28 6.19 -6.76
CA GLU A 48 -5.08 7.55 -7.24
C GLU A 48 -3.64 7.79 -7.68
N SER A 49 -2.67 7.37 -6.88
CA SER A 49 -1.25 7.60 -7.16
C SER A 49 -0.78 6.90 -8.43
N PHE A 50 -1.28 5.72 -8.71
CA PHE A 50 -0.84 4.91 -9.85
C PHE A 50 -1.86 4.85 -10.98
N SER A 51 -2.99 5.53 -10.83
CA SER A 51 -4.07 5.57 -11.84
C SER A 51 -4.55 4.15 -12.18
N ILE A 52 -4.81 3.35 -11.17
CA ILE A 52 -5.27 1.97 -11.30
C ILE A 52 -6.54 1.76 -10.49
N THR A 53 -7.20 0.63 -10.73
CA THR A 53 -8.33 0.18 -9.93
C THR A 53 -8.04 -1.24 -9.46
N PHE A 54 -7.99 -1.43 -8.14
CA PHE A 54 -7.73 -2.76 -7.57
C PHE A 54 -8.94 -3.67 -7.73
N GLU A 55 -8.68 -4.91 -8.09
CA GLU A 55 -9.70 -5.95 -8.02
C GLU A 55 -9.91 -6.37 -6.57
N THR A 56 -11.11 -6.85 -6.26
CA THR A 56 -11.47 -7.23 -4.89
C THR A 56 -10.49 -8.24 -4.29
N ASP A 57 -10.12 -9.25 -5.06
CA ASP A 57 -9.18 -10.28 -4.58
C ASP A 57 -7.84 -9.69 -4.20
N ASP A 58 -7.37 -8.71 -4.96
CA ASP A 58 -6.08 -8.06 -4.69
C ASP A 58 -6.14 -7.18 -3.44
N ILE A 59 -7.29 -6.56 -3.18
CA ILE A 59 -7.49 -5.80 -1.94
C ILE A 59 -7.36 -6.71 -0.73
N ILE A 60 -7.96 -7.89 -0.81
CA ILE A 60 -7.92 -8.88 0.27
C ILE A 60 -6.50 -9.43 0.46
N ASP A 61 -5.80 -9.71 -0.64
CA ASP A 61 -4.47 -10.28 -0.61
C ASP A 61 -3.38 -9.28 -0.20
N PHE A 62 -3.68 -8.00 -0.19
CA PHE A 62 -2.73 -6.94 0.16
C PHE A 62 -2.51 -6.96 1.67
N SER A 63 -1.67 -7.88 2.12
CA SER A 63 -1.50 -8.20 3.53
C SER A 63 -0.22 -7.64 4.16
N SER A 64 0.66 -7.03 3.37
CA SER A 64 1.89 -6.44 3.86
C SER A 64 2.41 -5.43 2.85
N PHE A 65 3.35 -4.60 3.27
CA PHE A 65 4.01 -3.64 2.37
C PHE A 65 4.65 -4.37 1.19
N LYS A 66 5.38 -5.44 1.48
CA LYS A 66 6.05 -6.23 0.44
C LYS A 66 5.07 -6.95 -0.47
N LYS A 67 4.00 -7.49 0.09
CA LYS A 67 2.98 -8.18 -0.71
C LYS A 67 2.28 -7.20 -1.63
N GLY A 68 1.97 -6.00 -1.16
CA GLY A 68 1.37 -4.95 -1.98
C GLY A 68 2.26 -4.57 -3.16
N GLN A 69 3.56 -4.45 -2.92
CA GLN A 69 4.52 -4.16 -3.98
C GLN A 69 4.53 -5.27 -5.04
N GLU A 70 4.49 -6.51 -4.59
CA GLU A 70 4.44 -7.67 -5.49
C GLU A 70 3.18 -7.66 -6.35
N ILE A 71 2.02 -7.39 -5.73
CA ILE A 71 0.74 -7.32 -6.45
C ILE A 71 0.79 -6.22 -7.52
N LEU A 72 1.25 -5.02 -7.15
CA LEU A 72 1.35 -3.90 -8.07
C LEU A 72 2.27 -4.23 -9.25
N SER A 73 3.39 -4.88 -8.96
CA SER A 73 4.35 -5.24 -10.00
C SER A 73 3.80 -6.30 -10.94
N LYS A 74 3.22 -7.37 -10.40
CA LYS A 74 2.82 -8.52 -11.20
C LYS A 74 1.47 -8.34 -11.89
N LYS A 75 0.52 -7.67 -11.24
CA LYS A 75 -0.84 -7.59 -11.77
C LYS A 75 -1.18 -6.26 -12.40
N TYR A 76 -0.48 -5.20 -12.03
CA TYR A 76 -0.79 -3.85 -12.50
C TYR A 76 0.37 -3.22 -13.29
N ASN A 77 1.39 -3.99 -13.59
CA ASN A 77 2.52 -3.59 -14.43
C ASN A 77 3.27 -2.35 -13.91
N ILE A 78 3.34 -2.19 -12.60
CA ILE A 78 4.10 -1.11 -11.99
C ILE A 78 5.56 -1.56 -11.85
N ASN A 79 6.47 -0.82 -12.44
CA ASN A 79 7.90 -1.10 -12.33
C ASN A 79 8.48 -0.41 -11.09
N PHE A 80 9.02 -1.18 -10.19
CA PHE A 80 9.68 -0.66 -8.98
C PHE A 80 11.19 -0.63 -9.07
#